data_e0ba912a274c842d991d53341dcf7c4c
#
_entry.id   e0ba912a274c842d991d53341dcf7c4c
#
_cell.length_a   1.000
_cell.length_b   1.000
_cell.length_c   1.000
_cell.angle_alpha   90.00
_cell.angle_beta   90.00
_cell.angle_gamma   90.00
#
_symmetry.space_group_name_H-M   'P 1'
#
loop_
_entity.id
_entity.type
_entity.pdbx_description
1 polymer ?
#
loop_
_entity_poly.entity_id
_entity_poly.type
_entity_poly.pdbx_seq_one_letter_code
_entity_poly.pdbx_strand_id
1 'polypeptide(L)'
;MDFKIFNEALNKFGKYVIQQSRTRLTKAKKGKGELYNSLKYTIDQKDKDFILNFFMEDYGMFQDQGVKGFDPSKVSPNSKIKGQQAPNSPFKFGSGSRRGTFPEFVNRMTSFAKQKNLRFRDKKGRFAKGSYKSMGYVVAKNIYNRGLKPSYFFTIPFDRALIRLPEQLAKDFADDIRNEINN
;
A
#
# COMPACT_ATOMS: atom_id res chain seq x y z
N MET A 1 22.79 -30.51 -3.00
CA MET A 1 21.51 -30.45 -3.74
C MET A 1 21.29 -29.03 -4.20
N ASP A 2 21.30 -28.82 -5.51
CA ASP A 2 21.13 -27.46 -6.07
C ASP A 2 19.65 -27.30 -6.48
N PHE A 3 18.86 -26.58 -5.66
CA PHE A 3 17.43 -26.32 -5.88
C PHE A 3 17.22 -25.24 -6.93
N LYS A 4 17.76 -25.40 -8.11
CA LYS A 4 17.74 -24.40 -9.17
C LYS A 4 16.34 -24.09 -9.68
N ILE A 5 15.56 -25.13 -10.00
CA ILE A 5 14.19 -24.98 -10.55
C ILE A 5 13.29 -24.38 -9.50
N PHE A 6 13.41 -24.84 -8.24
CA PHE A 6 12.66 -24.28 -7.11
C PHE A 6 12.97 -22.78 -6.89
N ASN A 7 14.24 -22.41 -6.95
CA ASN A 7 14.68 -21.00 -6.83
C ASN A 7 14.16 -20.13 -7.98
N GLU A 8 14.12 -20.66 -9.20
CA GLU A 8 13.53 -19.99 -10.36
C GLU A 8 12.02 -19.75 -10.17
N ALA A 9 11.28 -20.70 -9.58
CA ALA A 9 9.86 -20.52 -9.28
C ALA A 9 9.60 -19.42 -8.26
N LEU A 10 10.40 -19.38 -7.17
CA LEU A 10 10.33 -18.29 -6.19
C LEU A 10 10.65 -16.92 -6.83
N ASN A 11 11.64 -16.87 -7.72
CA ASN A 11 11.96 -15.66 -8.47
C ASN A 11 10.81 -15.22 -9.39
N LYS A 12 10.18 -16.14 -10.12
CA LYS A 12 9.00 -15.85 -10.94
C LYS A 12 7.85 -15.29 -10.10
N PHE A 13 7.60 -15.90 -8.94
CA PHE A 13 6.60 -15.44 -8.00
C PHE A 13 6.90 -14.00 -7.50
N GLY A 14 8.11 -13.75 -6.99
CA GLY A 14 8.52 -12.43 -6.50
C GLY A 14 8.41 -11.35 -7.58
N LYS A 15 8.92 -11.62 -8.80
CA LYS A 15 8.79 -10.73 -9.95
C LYS A 15 7.34 -10.42 -10.29
N TYR A 16 6.49 -11.44 -10.33
CA TYR A 16 5.06 -11.28 -10.64
C TYR A 16 4.37 -10.38 -9.61
N VAL A 17 4.57 -10.63 -8.30
CA VAL A 17 3.96 -9.82 -7.24
C VAL A 17 4.38 -8.36 -7.35
N ILE A 18 5.68 -8.08 -7.50
CA ILE A 18 6.18 -6.71 -7.65
C ILE A 18 5.62 -6.03 -8.91
N GLN A 19 5.64 -6.71 -10.06
CA GLN A 19 5.14 -6.16 -11.32
C GLN A 19 3.64 -5.82 -11.26
N GLN A 20 2.82 -6.73 -10.69
CA GLN A 20 1.39 -6.49 -10.55
C GLN A 20 1.09 -5.39 -9.53
N SER A 21 1.85 -5.32 -8.43
CA SER A 21 1.74 -4.25 -7.44
C SER A 21 2.04 -2.88 -8.06
N ARG A 22 3.13 -2.78 -8.82
CA ARG A 22 3.50 -1.57 -9.59
C ARG A 22 2.42 -1.19 -10.62
N THR A 23 1.86 -2.16 -11.32
CA THR A 23 0.77 -1.93 -12.28
C THR A 23 -0.46 -1.33 -11.61
N ARG A 24 -0.83 -1.83 -10.42
CA ARG A 24 -1.94 -1.28 -9.63
C ARG A 24 -1.66 0.14 -9.15
N LEU A 25 -0.45 0.43 -8.68
CA LEU A 25 -0.05 1.79 -8.30
C LEU A 25 -0.11 2.75 -9.51
N THR A 26 0.32 2.32 -10.69
CA THR A 26 0.22 3.11 -11.92
C THR A 26 -1.22 3.40 -12.29
N LYS A 27 -2.11 2.40 -12.26
CA LYS A 27 -3.56 2.58 -12.49
C LYS A 27 -4.19 3.56 -11.48
N ALA A 28 -3.70 3.56 -10.23
CA ALA A 28 -4.09 4.51 -9.20
C ALA A 28 -3.42 5.90 -9.32
N LYS A 29 -2.70 6.19 -10.43
CA LYS A 29 -1.93 7.42 -10.69
C LYS A 29 -0.81 7.67 -9.66
N LYS A 30 -0.23 6.61 -9.11
CA LYS A 30 0.87 6.61 -8.13
C LYS A 30 2.13 5.90 -8.65
N GLY A 31 2.23 5.67 -9.95
CA GLY A 31 3.30 4.89 -10.59
C GLY A 31 4.67 5.57 -10.71
N LYS A 32 4.86 6.75 -10.12
CA LYS A 32 6.14 7.50 -10.17
C LYS A 32 6.60 7.94 -8.77
N GLY A 33 6.00 7.43 -7.70
CA GLY A 33 6.33 7.81 -6.32
C GLY A 33 7.35 6.90 -5.67
N GLU A 34 7.85 7.32 -4.50
CA GLU A 34 8.80 6.56 -3.68
C GLU A 34 8.32 5.13 -3.42
N LEU A 35 7.05 4.96 -3.07
CA LEU A 35 6.45 3.64 -2.85
C LEU A 35 6.58 2.71 -4.06
N TYR A 36 6.39 3.23 -5.28
CA TYR A 36 6.54 2.44 -6.51
C TYR A 36 7.99 1.98 -6.70
N ASN A 37 8.95 2.86 -6.43
CA ASN A 37 10.37 2.59 -6.61
C ASN A 37 10.94 1.68 -5.51
N SER A 38 10.42 1.79 -4.28
CA SER A 38 10.88 0.99 -3.12
C SER A 38 10.43 -0.47 -3.16
N LEU A 39 9.43 -0.81 -3.99
CA LEU A 39 8.95 -2.17 -4.11
C LEU A 39 10.04 -3.09 -4.67
N LYS A 40 10.52 -4.01 -3.83
CA LYS A 40 11.54 -5.01 -4.18
C LYS A 40 11.30 -6.29 -3.40
N TYR A 41 11.97 -7.36 -3.81
CA TYR A 41 12.02 -8.62 -3.07
C TYR A 41 13.45 -9.16 -3.04
N THR A 42 13.74 -10.01 -2.08
CA THR A 42 14.95 -10.85 -2.01
C THR A 42 14.55 -12.28 -1.71
N ILE A 43 15.38 -13.22 -2.13
CA ILE A 43 15.31 -14.62 -1.73
C ILE A 43 16.60 -14.92 -0.99
N ASP A 44 16.47 -15.29 0.27
CA ASP A 44 17.57 -15.69 1.11
C ASP A 44 17.49 -17.19 1.31
N GLN A 45 18.58 -17.89 1.01
CA GLN A 45 18.69 -19.32 1.26
C GLN A 45 19.62 -19.53 2.45
N LYS A 46 19.12 -20.25 3.46
CA LYS A 46 19.90 -20.69 4.60
C LYS A 46 19.66 -22.17 4.81
N ASP A 47 20.70 -22.97 4.60
CA ASP A 47 20.62 -24.43 4.61
C ASP A 47 19.57 -24.97 3.63
N LYS A 48 18.46 -25.51 4.16
CA LYS A 48 17.33 -26.04 3.39
C LYS A 48 16.12 -25.09 3.36
N ASP A 49 16.23 -23.94 4.03
CA ASP A 49 15.14 -22.98 4.13
C ASP A 49 15.29 -21.87 3.08
N PHE A 50 14.18 -21.53 2.45
CA PHE A 50 14.08 -20.39 1.53
C PHE A 50 13.17 -19.33 2.11
N ILE A 51 13.68 -18.13 2.25
CA ILE A 51 12.95 -16.99 2.79
C ILE A 51 12.79 -15.95 1.68
N LEU A 52 11.54 -15.74 1.26
CA LEU A 52 11.20 -14.72 0.29
C LEU A 52 10.71 -13.46 1.02
N ASN A 53 11.50 -12.40 0.99
CA ASN A 53 11.21 -11.13 1.63
C ASN A 53 10.73 -10.10 0.63
N PHE A 54 9.65 -9.39 0.95
CA PHE A 54 9.19 -8.23 0.19
C PHE A 54 9.45 -6.94 0.98
N PHE A 55 9.92 -5.92 0.29
CA PHE A 55 10.25 -4.62 0.87
C PHE A 55 9.44 -3.52 0.19
N MET A 56 9.02 -2.56 0.97
CA MET A 56 8.37 -1.34 0.52
C MET A 56 8.55 -0.23 1.55
N GLU A 57 8.25 1.02 1.18
CA GLU A 57 8.21 2.13 2.12
C GLU A 57 7.30 1.84 3.32
N ASP A 58 7.66 2.32 4.51
CA ASP A 58 6.92 2.10 5.75
C ASP A 58 5.43 2.45 5.67
N TYR A 59 5.08 3.44 4.85
CA TYR A 59 3.68 3.82 4.65
C TYR A 59 2.94 2.91 3.65
N GLY A 60 3.64 2.00 3.00
CA GLY A 60 3.07 1.11 1.98
C GLY A 60 1.94 0.27 2.53
N MET A 61 2.08 -0.31 3.72
CA MET A 61 1.03 -1.11 4.35
C MET A 61 -0.22 -0.29 4.67
N PHE A 62 -0.08 0.97 5.10
CA PHE A 62 -1.22 1.87 5.31
C PHE A 62 -1.92 2.22 3.99
N GLN A 63 -1.15 2.35 2.91
CA GLN A 63 -1.70 2.58 1.58
C GLN A 63 -2.40 1.33 1.04
N ASP A 64 -1.87 0.15 1.33
CA ASP A 64 -2.41 -1.13 0.90
C ASP A 64 -3.71 -1.48 1.63
N GLN A 65 -3.66 -1.57 2.95
CA GLN A 65 -4.78 -2.02 3.80
C GLN A 65 -5.69 -0.89 4.27
N GLY A 66 -5.33 0.35 3.97
CA GLY A 66 -6.04 1.52 4.46
C GLY A 66 -5.80 1.79 5.94
N VAL A 67 -6.51 2.76 6.48
CA VAL A 67 -6.45 3.13 7.91
C VAL A 67 -7.85 3.49 8.39
N LYS A 68 -8.31 2.92 9.49
CA LYS A 68 -9.56 3.31 10.15
C LYS A 68 -9.51 4.77 10.57
N GLY A 69 -10.61 5.48 10.39
CA GLY A 69 -10.77 6.82 10.93
C GLY A 69 -10.90 6.84 12.45
N PHE A 70 -10.52 7.96 13.03
CA PHE A 70 -10.64 8.17 14.47
C PHE A 70 -12.12 8.28 14.90
N ASP A 71 -12.88 9.14 14.22
CA ASP A 71 -14.30 9.38 14.49
C ASP A 71 -15.04 9.83 13.22
N PRO A 72 -15.67 8.90 12.49
CA PRO A 72 -16.36 9.22 11.25
C PRO A 72 -17.54 10.21 11.39
N SER A 73 -18.11 10.37 12.59
CA SER A 73 -19.20 11.33 12.85
C SER A 73 -18.72 12.79 12.74
N LYS A 74 -17.43 13.02 12.97
CA LYS A 74 -16.80 14.36 12.89
C LYS A 74 -16.33 14.76 11.48
N VAL A 75 -16.66 13.98 10.48
CA VAL A 75 -16.38 14.32 9.07
C VAL A 75 -17.32 15.46 8.65
N SER A 76 -16.75 16.45 7.96
CA SER A 76 -17.53 17.60 7.49
C SER A 76 -18.78 17.16 6.71
N PRO A 77 -19.97 17.76 6.97
CA PRO A 77 -21.20 17.48 6.21
C PRO A 77 -21.05 17.70 4.70
N ASN A 78 -20.16 18.64 4.33
CA ASN A 78 -19.85 18.99 2.94
C ASN A 78 -18.78 18.07 2.30
N SER A 79 -18.25 17.09 3.04
CA SER A 79 -17.29 16.14 2.49
C SER A 79 -17.97 15.22 1.47
N LYS A 80 -17.34 15.07 0.29
CA LYS A 80 -17.79 14.10 -0.73
C LYS A 80 -17.66 12.66 -0.27
N ILE A 81 -16.69 12.38 0.60
CA ILE A 81 -16.42 11.05 1.14
C ILE A 81 -16.82 11.05 2.61
N LYS A 82 -17.79 10.25 2.96
CA LYS A 82 -18.35 10.13 4.31
C LYS A 82 -18.17 8.70 4.85
N GLY A 83 -18.41 8.52 6.13
CA GLY A 83 -18.33 7.22 6.80
C GLY A 83 -16.90 6.70 6.97
N GLN A 84 -16.80 5.52 7.56
CA GLN A 84 -15.52 4.83 7.78
C GLN A 84 -14.98 4.27 6.48
N GLN A 85 -13.72 4.60 6.13
CA GLN A 85 -13.15 4.19 4.86
C GLN A 85 -12.46 2.81 4.88
N ALA A 86 -12.05 2.33 6.03
CA ALA A 86 -11.35 1.05 6.16
C ALA A 86 -11.78 0.32 7.45
N PRO A 87 -13.05 -0.14 7.54
CA PRO A 87 -13.59 -0.73 8.78
C PRO A 87 -12.82 -1.96 9.23
N ASN A 88 -12.26 -2.74 8.31
CA ASN A 88 -11.54 -3.98 8.60
C ASN A 88 -10.02 -3.81 8.65
N SER A 89 -9.49 -2.58 8.50
CA SER A 89 -8.05 -2.36 8.58
C SER A 89 -7.51 -2.65 9.98
N PRO A 90 -6.31 -3.24 10.12
CA PRO A 90 -5.64 -3.35 11.42
C PRO A 90 -5.12 -2.00 11.93
N PHE A 91 -4.99 -1.00 11.03
CA PHE A 91 -4.48 0.32 11.37
C PHE A 91 -5.60 1.30 11.69
N LYS A 92 -5.39 2.16 12.70
CA LYS A 92 -6.36 3.19 13.12
C LYS A 92 -5.65 4.51 13.41
N PHE A 93 -6.20 5.63 12.94
CA PHE A 93 -5.75 6.95 13.38
C PHE A 93 -5.96 7.13 14.89
N GLY A 94 -4.99 7.74 15.56
CA GLY A 94 -5.06 7.99 16.99
C GLY A 94 -4.76 6.77 17.87
N SER A 95 -4.31 5.64 17.31
CA SER A 95 -3.92 4.44 18.09
C SER A 95 -2.59 4.58 18.83
N GLY A 96 -1.80 5.63 18.53
CA GLY A 96 -0.46 5.79 19.09
C GLY A 96 0.62 4.91 18.47
N SER A 97 0.26 4.02 17.54
CA SER A 97 1.18 3.06 16.91
C SER A 97 2.23 3.71 15.98
N ARG A 98 2.04 4.97 15.60
CA ARG A 98 3.00 5.72 14.79
C ARG A 98 3.26 7.09 15.40
N ARG A 99 4.53 7.48 15.46
CA ARG A 99 4.94 8.82 15.89
C ARG A 99 4.55 9.87 14.84
N GLY A 100 4.05 10.98 15.31
CA GLY A 100 3.65 12.14 14.51
C GLY A 100 2.49 12.89 15.16
N THR A 101 2.51 14.19 15.05
CA THR A 101 1.48 15.06 15.61
C THR A 101 0.45 15.45 14.58
N PHE A 102 -0.76 15.79 15.02
CA PHE A 102 -1.78 16.30 14.12
C PHE A 102 -1.36 17.61 13.39
N PRO A 103 -0.66 18.57 14.02
CA PRO A 103 -0.08 19.72 13.31
C PRO A 103 0.87 19.35 12.16
N GLU A 104 1.74 18.35 12.33
CA GLU A 104 2.60 17.86 11.24
C GLU A 104 1.79 17.26 10.10
N PHE A 105 0.74 16.53 10.42
CA PHE A 105 -0.18 16.01 9.40
C PHE A 105 -0.86 17.13 8.63
N VAL A 106 -1.30 18.20 9.32
CA VAL A 106 -1.86 19.41 8.70
C VAL A 106 -0.83 20.08 7.76
N ASN A 107 0.43 20.19 8.18
CA ASN A 107 1.49 20.76 7.33
C ASN A 107 1.70 19.96 6.05
N ARG A 108 1.74 18.63 6.14
CA ARG A 108 1.82 17.73 4.96
C ARG A 108 0.61 17.92 4.04
N MET A 109 -0.60 18.02 4.60
CA MET A 109 -1.82 18.25 3.81
C MET A 109 -1.87 19.66 3.23
N THR A 110 -1.24 20.64 3.85
CA THR A 110 -1.07 21.99 3.30
C THR A 110 -0.17 21.97 2.06
N SER A 111 0.95 21.27 2.12
CA SER A 111 1.86 21.07 0.96
C SER A 111 1.14 20.32 -0.17
N PHE A 112 0.40 19.28 0.15
CA PHE A 112 -0.42 18.54 -0.81
C PHE A 112 -1.49 19.46 -1.47
N ALA A 113 -2.18 20.29 -0.67
CA ALA A 113 -3.18 21.21 -1.18
C ALA A 113 -2.57 22.26 -2.15
N LYS A 114 -1.35 22.75 -1.85
CA LYS A 114 -0.60 23.64 -2.76
C LYS A 114 -0.26 22.94 -4.07
N GLN A 115 0.35 21.75 -4.00
CA GLN A 115 0.76 20.98 -5.18
C GLN A 115 -0.42 20.63 -6.11
N LYS A 116 -1.58 20.32 -5.53
CA LYS A 116 -2.81 19.98 -6.26
C LYS A 116 -3.72 21.18 -6.53
N ASN A 117 -3.30 22.39 -6.18
CA ASN A 117 -4.10 23.62 -6.28
C ASN A 117 -5.52 23.47 -5.69
N LEU A 118 -5.61 22.79 -4.53
CA LEU A 118 -6.89 22.59 -3.85
C LEU A 118 -7.28 23.88 -3.13
N ARG A 119 -8.42 24.43 -3.51
CA ARG A 119 -8.97 25.67 -2.93
C ARG A 119 -10.42 25.48 -2.52
N PHE A 120 -10.87 26.32 -1.59
CA PHE A 120 -12.28 26.39 -1.25
C PHE A 120 -13.10 26.84 -2.45
N ARG A 121 -14.32 26.36 -2.53
CA ARG A 121 -15.30 26.77 -3.53
C ARG A 121 -16.61 27.16 -2.87
N ASP A 122 -17.28 28.17 -3.41
CA ASP A 122 -18.61 28.58 -3.01
C ASP A 122 -19.68 27.59 -3.52
N LYS A 123 -20.95 27.83 -3.17
CA LYS A 123 -22.08 27.01 -3.62
C LYS A 123 -22.24 26.98 -5.14
N LYS A 124 -21.73 27.99 -5.85
CA LYS A 124 -21.75 28.09 -7.33
C LYS A 124 -20.48 27.47 -7.97
N GLY A 125 -19.59 26.85 -7.17
CA GLY A 125 -18.37 26.22 -7.66
C GLY A 125 -17.20 27.15 -7.93
N ARG A 126 -17.33 28.45 -7.68
CA ARG A 126 -16.27 29.46 -7.87
C ARG A 126 -15.30 29.42 -6.71
N PHE A 127 -14.06 29.85 -6.93
CA PHE A 127 -13.07 29.94 -5.87
C PHE A 127 -13.51 30.90 -4.78
N ALA A 128 -13.47 30.44 -3.53
CA ALA A 128 -13.79 31.22 -2.35
C ALA A 128 -12.52 31.62 -1.60
N LYS A 129 -12.62 32.64 -0.75
CA LYS A 129 -11.53 33.08 0.12
C LYS A 129 -11.10 31.96 1.07
N GLY A 130 -9.80 31.78 1.26
CA GLY A 130 -9.20 30.78 2.15
C GLY A 130 -7.75 30.50 1.81
N SER A 131 -6.96 30.23 2.85
CA SER A 131 -5.54 29.90 2.68
C SER A 131 -5.36 28.41 2.37
N TYR A 132 -4.21 28.04 1.80
CA TYR A 132 -3.83 26.64 1.68
C TYR A 132 -3.65 25.95 3.05
N LYS A 133 -3.27 26.70 4.09
CA LYS A 133 -3.18 26.17 5.46
C LYS A 133 -4.56 25.77 5.98
N SER A 134 -5.58 26.61 5.78
CA SER A 134 -6.97 26.30 6.13
C SER A 134 -7.49 25.09 5.33
N MET A 135 -7.18 25.01 4.04
CA MET A 135 -7.53 23.84 3.21
C MET A 135 -6.82 22.58 3.71
N GLY A 136 -5.52 22.67 4.02
CA GLY A 136 -4.74 21.55 4.58
C GLY A 136 -5.33 21.04 5.89
N TYR A 137 -5.77 21.94 6.78
CA TYR A 137 -6.45 21.58 8.02
C TYR A 137 -7.76 20.81 7.75
N VAL A 138 -8.60 21.31 6.86
CA VAL A 138 -9.87 20.64 6.52
C VAL A 138 -9.63 19.26 5.91
N VAL A 139 -8.65 19.15 5.01
CA VAL A 139 -8.28 17.85 4.41
C VAL A 139 -7.74 16.89 5.46
N ALA A 140 -6.81 17.35 6.31
CA ALA A 140 -6.23 16.54 7.39
C ALA A 140 -7.31 16.05 8.36
N LYS A 141 -8.19 16.95 8.85
CA LYS A 141 -9.29 16.64 9.77
C LYS A 141 -10.24 15.59 9.17
N ASN A 142 -10.62 15.76 7.91
CA ASN A 142 -11.49 14.81 7.24
C ASN A 142 -10.83 13.42 7.07
N ILE A 143 -9.57 13.36 6.65
CA ILE A 143 -8.84 12.10 6.51
C ILE A 143 -8.66 11.44 7.86
N TYR A 144 -8.25 12.20 8.90
CA TYR A 144 -8.06 11.67 10.25
C TYR A 144 -9.34 11.03 10.79
N ASN A 145 -10.49 11.67 10.59
CA ASN A 145 -11.77 11.20 11.13
C ASN A 145 -12.40 10.05 10.31
N ARG A 146 -12.35 10.09 8.98
CA ARG A 146 -12.96 9.05 8.13
C ARG A 146 -12.06 7.85 7.86
N GLY A 147 -10.75 8.05 7.93
CA GLY A 147 -9.76 7.07 7.54
C GLY A 147 -9.29 7.18 6.09
N LEU A 148 -8.44 6.24 5.70
CA LEU A 148 -7.91 6.06 4.35
C LEU A 148 -8.46 4.79 3.73
N LYS A 149 -9.01 4.88 2.53
CA LYS A 149 -9.50 3.73 1.78
C LYS A 149 -8.33 2.81 1.40
N PRO A 150 -8.45 1.49 1.59
CA PRO A 150 -7.45 0.54 1.15
C PRO A 150 -7.34 0.51 -0.37
N SER A 151 -6.15 0.34 -0.88
CA SER A 151 -5.88 0.18 -2.31
C SER A 151 -5.66 -1.26 -2.73
N TYR A 152 -5.25 -2.11 -1.80
CA TYR A 152 -4.90 -3.51 -2.00
C TYR A 152 -3.94 -3.71 -3.18
N PHE A 153 -2.97 -2.78 -3.33
CA PHE A 153 -2.05 -2.82 -4.46
C PHE A 153 -1.07 -3.97 -4.36
N PHE A 154 -0.72 -4.37 -3.13
CA PHE A 154 0.18 -5.47 -2.82
C PHE A 154 -0.58 -6.75 -2.42
N THR A 155 -1.53 -6.64 -1.49
CA THR A 155 -2.28 -7.81 -0.96
C THR A 155 -2.94 -8.61 -2.08
N ILE A 156 -3.69 -7.99 -2.99
CA ILE A 156 -4.38 -8.76 -4.05
C ILE A 156 -3.43 -9.47 -5.01
N PRO A 157 -2.34 -8.86 -5.54
CA PRO A 157 -1.35 -9.60 -6.32
C PRO A 157 -0.69 -10.73 -5.57
N PHE A 158 -0.34 -10.50 -4.31
CA PHE A 158 0.29 -11.49 -3.46
C PHE A 158 -0.62 -12.71 -3.24
N ASP A 159 -1.86 -12.49 -2.77
CA ASP A 159 -2.81 -13.57 -2.50
C ASP A 159 -3.12 -14.40 -3.75
N ARG A 160 -3.31 -13.73 -4.89
CA ARG A 160 -3.56 -14.40 -6.17
C ARG A 160 -2.40 -15.29 -6.62
N ALA A 161 -1.19 -14.83 -6.41
CA ALA A 161 0.00 -15.59 -6.74
C ALA A 161 0.21 -16.74 -5.75
N LEU A 162 -0.03 -16.49 -4.46
CA LEU A 162 0.15 -17.46 -3.38
C LEU A 162 -0.75 -18.69 -3.54
N ILE A 163 -1.98 -18.53 -4.02
CA ILE A 163 -2.90 -19.66 -4.26
C ILE A 163 -2.30 -20.72 -5.19
N ARG A 164 -1.48 -20.31 -6.17
CA ARG A 164 -0.88 -21.21 -7.17
C ARG A 164 0.52 -21.66 -6.82
N LEU A 165 1.16 -20.98 -5.88
CA LEU A 165 2.56 -21.20 -5.54
C LEU A 165 2.84 -22.62 -4.96
N PRO A 166 2.04 -23.17 -4.02
CA PRO A 166 2.33 -24.46 -3.41
C PRO A 166 2.37 -25.60 -4.44
N GLU A 167 1.42 -25.63 -5.37
CA GLU A 167 1.38 -26.66 -6.42
C GLU A 167 2.58 -26.55 -7.36
N GLN A 168 2.94 -25.33 -7.77
CA GLN A 168 4.10 -25.08 -8.61
C GLN A 168 5.40 -25.47 -7.91
N LEU A 169 5.58 -25.07 -6.65
CA LEU A 169 6.77 -25.40 -5.87
C LEU A 169 6.92 -26.89 -5.62
N ALA A 170 5.83 -27.60 -5.33
CA ALA A 170 5.87 -29.06 -5.15
C ALA A 170 6.33 -29.77 -6.42
N LYS A 171 5.85 -29.33 -7.59
CA LYS A 171 6.27 -29.86 -8.89
C LYS A 171 7.75 -29.55 -9.16
N ASP A 172 8.15 -28.29 -9.00
CA ASP A 172 9.51 -27.85 -9.29
C ASP A 172 10.53 -28.53 -8.35
N PHE A 173 10.17 -28.74 -7.09
CA PHE A 173 10.99 -29.49 -6.13
C PHE A 173 11.15 -30.98 -6.53
N ALA A 174 10.07 -31.62 -6.98
CA ALA A 174 10.13 -32.98 -7.47
C ALA A 174 11.00 -33.12 -8.74
N ASP A 175 10.97 -32.12 -9.63
CA ASP A 175 11.80 -32.08 -10.83
C ASP A 175 13.28 -31.86 -10.48
N ASP A 176 13.62 -31.03 -9.50
CA ASP A 176 14.99 -30.85 -8.99
C ASP A 176 15.55 -32.16 -8.43
N ILE A 177 14.77 -32.86 -7.59
CA ILE A 177 15.17 -34.17 -7.05
C ILE A 177 15.39 -35.19 -8.18
N ARG A 178 14.47 -35.29 -9.16
CA ARG A 178 14.57 -36.19 -10.29
C ARG A 178 15.82 -35.93 -11.11
N ASN A 179 16.15 -34.68 -11.36
CA ASN A 179 17.34 -34.30 -12.10
C ASN A 179 18.63 -34.67 -11.35
N GLU A 180 18.64 -34.62 -10.03
CA GLU A 180 19.81 -34.96 -9.23
C GLU A 180 20.02 -36.49 -9.14
N ILE A 181 18.94 -37.27 -9.16
CA ILE A 181 19.03 -38.75 -9.17
C ILE A 181 19.52 -39.27 -10.53
N ASN A 182 19.25 -38.55 -11.62
CA ASN A 182 19.58 -38.98 -12.98
C ASN A 182 20.97 -38.47 -13.45
N ASN A 183 21.68 -37.71 -12.65
CA ASN A 183 23.07 -37.28 -12.88
C ASN A 183 24.05 -38.03 -12.00
#